data_5d8f0fd92cb4e0fb906033ab300d7b87
#
_entry.id   5d8f0fd92cb4e0fb906033ab300d7b87
#
_cell.length_a   1.000
_cell.length_b   1.000
_cell.length_c   1.000
_cell.angle_alpha   90.00
_cell.angle_beta   90.00
_cell.angle_gamma   90.00
#
_symmetry.space_group_name_H-M   'P 1'
#
loop_
_entity.id
_entity.type
_entity.pdbx_description
1 polymer ?
#
loop_
_entity_poly.entity_id
_entity_poly.type
_entity_poly.pdbx_seq_one_letter_code
_entity_poly.pdbx_strand_id
1 'polypeptide(L)'
;MSFAFVFPGQGSQSVGMMAAYGDAAVVRATFDEASAALGDDLWAMVADGPAEVLTQTVNTQPVMLTAGIAAWRLWCEKGGKMPAVVAGHSLGEYSALVAAGVIEFKDAVPLVRLRAAAMQEAVPLGTGAMAAVLGLDNAGIVAACAEAAQGEIVEPVNFNANGQTVIAGHKGAVERAMDACKARGAKMAKALPVSAPFHSSLIRPAADKLAARLAELTLQAPKIPVINNVDVAIENDPVRIKDALVRQAYNPVRWVETVQKMAAMGVTTVAECGPGKVLAGLTKRCADGVAGVALADAAAIEANLGLE
;
A
#
# COMPACT_ATOMS: atom_id res chain seq x y z
N MET A 1 11.90 -16.44 17.27
CA MET A 1 10.66 -15.94 16.66
C MET A 1 11.07 -14.98 15.58
N SER A 2 10.39 -14.95 14.43
CA SER A 2 10.77 -14.01 13.37
C SER A 2 9.71 -12.93 13.19
N PHE A 3 10.13 -11.74 12.77
CA PHE A 3 9.22 -10.65 12.48
C PHE A 3 9.31 -10.22 11.01
N ALA A 4 8.23 -9.61 10.54
CA ALA A 4 8.15 -8.99 9.22
C ALA A 4 7.89 -7.50 9.35
N PHE A 5 8.38 -6.71 8.40
CA PHE A 5 7.91 -5.33 8.23
C PHE A 5 6.90 -5.23 7.10
N VAL A 6 5.87 -4.44 7.36
CA VAL A 6 4.88 -4.07 6.34
C VAL A 6 4.78 -2.56 6.24
N PHE A 7 4.62 -2.07 5.01
CA PHE A 7 4.56 -0.65 4.74
C PHE A 7 3.13 -0.26 4.33
N PRO A 8 2.55 0.78 4.98
CA PRO A 8 1.21 1.26 4.64
C PRO A 8 1.16 1.90 3.26
N GLY A 9 -0.01 1.86 2.67
CA GLY A 9 -0.34 2.58 1.44
C GLY A 9 -1.14 3.86 1.70
N GLN A 10 -1.87 4.29 0.67
CA GLN A 10 -2.81 5.41 0.75
C GLN A 10 -3.94 5.09 1.75
N GLY A 11 -4.36 6.10 2.52
CA GLY A 11 -5.38 6.01 3.57
C GLY A 11 -4.83 6.13 5.00
N SER A 12 -3.49 6.09 5.16
CA SER A 12 -2.82 6.29 6.45
C SER A 12 -2.25 7.71 6.62
N GLN A 13 -2.33 8.55 5.57
CA GLN A 13 -1.82 9.92 5.60
C GLN A 13 -2.69 10.85 6.45
N SER A 14 -2.04 11.74 7.17
CA SER A 14 -2.68 12.87 7.84
C SER A 14 -1.70 14.03 7.99
N VAL A 15 -2.21 15.25 7.99
CA VAL A 15 -1.39 16.43 8.28
C VAL A 15 -0.81 16.29 9.69
N GLY A 16 0.46 16.58 9.84
CA GLY A 16 1.19 16.44 11.10
C GLY A 16 1.63 15.02 11.45
N MET A 17 1.39 14.00 10.60
CA MET A 17 1.68 12.59 10.91
C MET A 17 3.15 12.32 11.26
N MET A 18 4.09 13.14 10.78
CA MET A 18 5.51 12.97 11.07
C MET A 18 5.96 13.60 12.39
N ALA A 19 5.14 14.45 13.02
CA ALA A 19 5.45 15.06 14.31
C ALA A 19 5.66 14.02 15.44
N ALA A 20 4.99 12.86 15.34
CA ALA A 20 5.12 11.77 16.28
C ALA A 20 6.52 11.09 16.27
N TYR A 21 7.33 11.33 15.24
CA TYR A 21 8.72 10.85 15.18
C TYR A 21 9.73 11.83 15.82
N GLY A 22 9.26 12.95 16.38
CA GLY A 22 10.07 13.96 17.06
C GLY A 22 11.05 14.66 16.12
N ASP A 23 12.15 15.16 16.71
CA ASP A 23 13.19 15.90 15.98
C ASP A 23 14.30 14.98 15.41
N ALA A 24 13.95 13.74 15.05
CA ALA A 24 14.92 12.80 14.49
C ALA A 24 15.47 13.32 13.14
N ALA A 25 16.76 13.64 13.11
CA ALA A 25 17.42 14.25 11.96
C ALA A 25 17.26 13.39 10.67
N VAL A 26 17.30 12.07 10.80
CA VAL A 26 17.15 11.14 9.68
C VAL A 26 15.77 11.22 9.04
N VAL A 27 14.73 11.51 9.84
CA VAL A 27 13.36 11.68 9.31
C VAL A 27 13.28 12.93 8.44
N ARG A 28 13.79 14.06 8.94
CA ARG A 28 13.83 15.31 8.17
C ARG A 28 14.68 15.16 6.91
N ALA A 29 15.88 14.61 7.02
CA ALA A 29 16.79 14.39 5.90
C ALA A 29 16.16 13.50 4.80
N THR A 30 15.34 12.51 5.18
CA THR A 30 14.62 11.68 4.21
C THR A 30 13.59 12.48 3.42
N PHE A 31 12.87 13.39 4.07
CA PHE A 31 11.93 14.28 3.38
C PHE A 31 12.64 15.31 2.50
N ASP A 32 13.79 15.83 2.94
CA ASP A 32 14.61 16.77 2.14
C ASP A 32 15.14 16.07 0.87
N GLU A 33 15.61 14.81 0.97
CA GLU A 33 16.03 14.00 -0.18
C GLU A 33 14.87 13.77 -1.16
N ALA A 34 13.68 13.42 -0.67
CA ALA A 34 12.51 13.20 -1.50
C ALA A 34 12.04 14.49 -2.17
N SER A 35 12.06 15.62 -1.43
CA SER A 35 11.69 16.94 -1.94
C SER A 35 12.64 17.37 -3.06
N ALA A 36 13.95 17.15 -2.91
CA ALA A 36 14.93 17.41 -3.94
C ALA A 36 14.71 16.54 -5.20
N ALA A 37 14.29 15.28 -5.04
CA ALA A 37 14.03 14.37 -6.15
C ALA A 37 12.77 14.76 -6.97
N LEU A 38 11.78 15.43 -6.35
CA LEU A 38 10.53 15.84 -7.01
C LEU A 38 10.52 17.30 -7.42
N GLY A 39 11.28 18.16 -6.77
CA GLY A 39 11.16 19.60 -6.88
C GLY A 39 9.97 20.20 -6.12
N ASP A 40 9.36 19.42 -5.19
CA ASP A 40 8.22 19.83 -4.36
C ASP A 40 8.62 19.76 -2.87
N ASP A 41 8.11 20.66 -2.03
CA ASP A 41 8.34 20.59 -0.58
C ASP A 41 7.37 19.60 0.08
N LEU A 42 7.80 18.32 0.16
CA LEU A 42 7.01 17.26 0.78
C LEU A 42 6.92 17.40 2.30
N TRP A 43 7.90 18.06 2.94
CA TRP A 43 7.84 18.28 4.37
C TRP A 43 6.77 19.30 4.72
N ALA A 44 6.73 20.45 4.06
CA ALA A 44 5.67 21.43 4.26
C ALA A 44 4.29 20.81 3.99
N MET A 45 4.17 20.01 2.94
CA MET A 45 2.92 19.32 2.62
C MET A 45 2.45 18.39 3.75
N VAL A 46 3.33 17.64 4.40
CA VAL A 46 2.95 16.71 5.47
C VAL A 46 2.82 17.40 6.83
N ALA A 47 3.57 18.48 7.09
CA ALA A 47 3.53 19.21 8.34
C ALA A 47 2.34 20.18 8.42
N ASP A 48 2.13 20.94 7.34
CA ASP A 48 1.23 22.09 7.34
C ASP A 48 -0.03 21.86 6.48
N GLY A 49 0.01 20.88 5.57
CA GLY A 49 -1.10 20.58 4.66
C GLY A 49 -1.21 21.57 3.49
N PRO A 50 -2.43 21.88 3.02
CA PRO A 50 -3.72 21.46 3.57
C PRO A 50 -4.06 19.99 3.27
N ALA A 51 -4.99 19.42 4.04
CA ALA A 51 -5.36 18.01 3.95
C ALA A 51 -5.87 17.61 2.56
N GLU A 52 -6.57 18.51 1.88
CA GLU A 52 -7.10 18.31 0.52
C GLU A 52 -5.97 18.14 -0.51
N VAL A 53 -4.83 18.81 -0.33
CA VAL A 53 -3.65 18.65 -1.19
C VAL A 53 -2.94 17.33 -0.86
N LEU A 54 -2.76 17.04 0.43
CA LEU A 54 -2.12 15.80 0.88
C LEU A 54 -2.88 14.54 0.44
N THR A 55 -4.22 14.59 0.38
CA THR A 55 -5.06 13.43 0.00
C THR A 55 -5.19 13.21 -1.50
N GLN A 56 -4.72 14.13 -2.34
CA GLN A 56 -4.61 13.86 -3.77
C GLN A 56 -3.60 12.74 -4.01
N THR A 57 -4.00 11.71 -4.76
CA THR A 57 -3.17 10.50 -4.92
C THR A 57 -1.77 10.80 -5.45
N VAL A 58 -1.63 11.82 -6.31
CA VAL A 58 -0.34 12.28 -6.85
C VAL A 58 0.62 12.79 -5.76
N ASN A 59 0.09 13.29 -4.66
CA ASN A 59 0.83 13.77 -3.50
C ASN A 59 0.94 12.67 -2.42
N THR A 60 -0.17 11.98 -2.17
CA THR A 60 -0.23 10.92 -1.15
C THR A 60 0.82 9.84 -1.39
N GLN A 61 1.00 9.38 -2.65
CA GLN A 61 1.91 8.28 -2.92
C GLN A 61 3.38 8.63 -2.60
N PRO A 62 3.97 9.71 -3.11
CA PRO A 62 5.34 10.06 -2.74
C PRO A 62 5.49 10.40 -1.24
N VAL A 63 4.51 11.05 -0.62
CA VAL A 63 4.56 11.36 0.82
C VAL A 63 4.54 10.08 1.66
N MET A 64 3.68 9.12 1.35
CA MET A 64 3.60 7.87 2.10
C MET A 64 4.83 6.97 1.89
N LEU A 65 5.39 6.93 0.68
CA LEU A 65 6.69 6.28 0.43
C LEU A 65 7.77 6.90 1.31
N THR A 66 7.87 8.24 1.30
CA THR A 66 8.87 8.98 2.07
C THR A 66 8.72 8.74 3.57
N ALA A 67 7.49 8.79 4.08
CA ALA A 67 7.20 8.56 5.50
C ALA A 67 7.54 7.13 5.94
N GLY A 68 7.23 6.13 5.12
CA GLY A 68 7.61 4.74 5.39
C GLY A 68 9.12 4.54 5.41
N ILE A 69 9.85 5.15 4.47
CA ILE A 69 11.32 5.07 4.43
C ILE A 69 11.96 5.90 5.54
N ALA A 70 11.38 7.02 5.94
CA ALA A 70 11.86 7.79 7.09
C ALA A 70 11.77 6.96 8.40
N ALA A 71 10.64 6.27 8.63
CA ALA A 71 10.47 5.37 9.77
C ALA A 71 11.45 4.18 9.70
N TRP A 72 11.65 3.58 8.51
CA TRP A 72 12.63 2.53 8.27
C TRP A 72 14.06 2.97 8.57
N ARG A 73 14.47 4.15 8.08
CA ARG A 73 15.80 4.71 8.35
C ARG A 73 16.00 5.00 9.84
N LEU A 74 14.98 5.50 10.53
CA LEU A 74 15.03 5.72 11.97
C LEU A 74 15.18 4.39 12.74
N TRP A 75 14.44 3.34 12.35
CA TRP A 75 14.62 2.00 12.88
C TRP A 75 16.07 1.51 12.75
N CYS A 76 16.65 1.64 11.56
CA CYS A 76 18.04 1.24 11.30
C CYS A 76 19.04 2.07 12.11
N GLU A 77 18.85 3.39 12.19
CA GLU A 77 19.72 4.29 12.97
C GLU A 77 19.71 3.95 14.46
N LYS A 78 18.55 3.53 15.00
CA LYS A 78 18.40 3.07 16.38
C LYS A 78 18.95 1.65 16.61
N GLY A 79 19.52 1.00 15.62
CA GLY A 79 20.10 -0.34 15.72
C GLY A 79 19.08 -1.48 15.69
N GLY A 80 17.90 -1.24 15.16
CA GLY A 80 16.87 -2.28 14.98
C GLY A 80 17.33 -3.42 14.08
N LYS A 81 16.94 -4.66 14.41
CA LYS A 81 17.28 -5.85 13.61
C LYS A 81 16.57 -5.83 12.25
N MET A 82 17.15 -6.55 11.30
CA MET A 82 16.56 -6.73 9.98
C MET A 82 15.38 -7.71 10.06
N PRO A 83 14.22 -7.40 9.45
CA PRO A 83 13.09 -8.31 9.38
C PRO A 83 13.42 -9.53 8.49
N ALA A 84 12.79 -10.67 8.76
CA ALA A 84 12.93 -11.87 7.95
C ALA A 84 12.33 -11.70 6.52
N VAL A 85 11.33 -10.84 6.39
CA VAL A 85 10.62 -10.56 5.14
C VAL A 85 9.95 -9.19 5.23
N VAL A 86 9.79 -8.53 4.10
CA VAL A 86 9.04 -7.28 4.00
C VAL A 86 7.92 -7.40 2.96
N ALA A 87 6.86 -6.63 3.14
CA ALA A 87 5.82 -6.40 2.15
C ALA A 87 5.23 -5.00 2.31
N GLY A 88 4.40 -4.60 1.37
CA GLY A 88 3.67 -3.35 1.51
C GLY A 88 2.32 -3.42 0.81
N HIS A 89 1.35 -2.66 1.29
CA HIS A 89 0.01 -2.65 0.71
C HIS A 89 -0.03 -1.64 -0.44
N SER A 90 -0.27 -2.11 -1.68
CA SER A 90 -0.34 -1.26 -2.87
C SER A 90 0.92 -0.38 -3.02
N LEU A 91 0.83 0.92 -2.77
CA LEU A 91 1.98 1.83 -2.75
C LEU A 91 3.09 1.36 -1.79
N GLY A 92 2.71 0.80 -0.65
CA GLY A 92 3.65 0.31 0.34
C GLY A 92 4.62 -0.77 -0.19
N GLU A 93 4.27 -1.48 -1.26
CA GLU A 93 5.19 -2.42 -1.92
C GLU A 93 6.44 -1.71 -2.47
N TYR A 94 6.30 -0.48 -2.95
CA TYR A 94 7.45 0.34 -3.37
C TYR A 94 8.33 0.73 -2.18
N SER A 95 7.73 1.04 -1.03
CA SER A 95 8.49 1.27 0.22
C SER A 95 9.23 0.01 0.66
N ALA A 96 8.60 -1.16 0.57
CA ALA A 96 9.23 -2.44 0.86
C ALA A 96 10.41 -2.73 -0.08
N LEU A 97 10.27 -2.43 -1.37
CA LEU A 97 11.34 -2.61 -2.35
C LEU A 97 12.51 -1.64 -2.12
N VAL A 98 12.24 -0.40 -1.69
CA VAL A 98 13.31 0.54 -1.29
C VAL A 98 14.01 0.06 -0.02
N ALA A 99 13.29 -0.36 1.01
CA ALA A 99 13.86 -0.90 2.24
C ALA A 99 14.70 -2.16 1.99
N ALA A 100 14.30 -2.99 1.03
CA ALA A 100 15.04 -4.18 0.60
C ALA A 100 16.23 -3.87 -0.35
N GLY A 101 16.44 -2.60 -0.73
CA GLY A 101 17.54 -2.18 -1.60
C GLY A 101 17.35 -2.54 -3.08
N VAL A 102 16.10 -2.77 -3.51
CA VAL A 102 15.76 -3.10 -4.91
C VAL A 102 15.69 -1.84 -5.77
N ILE A 103 15.08 -0.78 -5.26
CA ILE A 103 14.92 0.51 -5.93
C ILE A 103 15.62 1.57 -5.09
N GLU A 104 16.46 2.39 -5.71
CA GLU A 104 17.06 3.54 -5.04
C GLU A 104 15.95 4.54 -4.63
N PHE A 105 16.03 5.07 -3.42
CA PHE A 105 14.97 5.96 -2.90
C PHE A 105 14.72 7.18 -3.80
N LYS A 106 15.80 7.81 -4.30
CA LYS A 106 15.71 8.96 -5.22
C LYS A 106 14.98 8.64 -6.54
N ASP A 107 15.00 7.37 -6.98
CA ASP A 107 14.32 6.92 -8.19
C ASP A 107 12.87 6.47 -7.89
N ALA A 108 12.64 5.91 -6.70
CA ALA A 108 11.32 5.45 -6.25
C ALA A 108 10.34 6.62 -6.06
N VAL A 109 10.80 7.77 -5.54
CA VAL A 109 9.94 8.92 -5.27
C VAL A 109 9.28 9.46 -6.56
N PRO A 110 10.02 9.80 -7.64
CA PRO A 110 9.39 10.20 -8.90
C PRO A 110 8.64 9.05 -9.59
N LEU A 111 9.05 7.78 -9.41
CA LEU A 111 8.35 6.63 -9.95
C LEU A 111 6.92 6.53 -9.37
N VAL A 112 6.74 6.66 -8.06
CA VAL A 112 5.40 6.59 -7.45
C VAL A 112 4.56 7.84 -7.73
N ARG A 113 5.17 9.00 -7.98
CA ARG A 113 4.47 10.19 -8.49
C ARG A 113 3.91 9.92 -9.89
N LEU A 114 4.71 9.34 -10.78
CA LEU A 114 4.26 8.94 -12.11
C LEU A 114 3.16 7.89 -12.02
N ARG A 115 3.32 6.86 -11.15
CA ARG A 115 2.30 5.84 -10.91
C ARG A 115 0.98 6.48 -10.50
N ALA A 116 1.01 7.40 -9.54
CA ALA A 116 -0.18 8.10 -9.05
C ALA A 116 -0.88 8.89 -10.16
N ALA A 117 -0.13 9.67 -10.94
CA ALA A 117 -0.65 10.43 -12.06
C ALA A 117 -1.25 9.51 -13.14
N ALA A 118 -0.54 8.46 -13.53
CA ALA A 118 -1.02 7.50 -14.52
C ALA A 118 -2.31 6.79 -14.09
N MET A 119 -2.40 6.38 -12.80
CA MET A 119 -3.62 5.75 -12.27
C MET A 119 -4.78 6.74 -12.20
N GLN A 120 -4.53 8.02 -11.89
CA GLN A 120 -5.56 9.06 -11.88
C GLN A 120 -6.08 9.37 -13.29
N GLU A 121 -5.19 9.35 -14.29
CA GLU A 121 -5.53 9.64 -15.70
C GLU A 121 -6.15 8.45 -16.44
N ALA A 122 -6.02 7.23 -15.89
CA ALA A 122 -6.50 6.01 -16.56
C ALA A 122 -8.01 6.00 -16.78
N VAL A 123 -8.76 6.72 -15.95
CA VAL A 123 -10.23 6.80 -16.02
C VAL A 123 -10.65 8.26 -15.84
N PRO A 124 -11.58 8.78 -16.66
CA PRO A 124 -12.11 10.13 -16.48
C PRO A 124 -12.67 10.34 -15.08
N LEU A 125 -12.47 11.54 -14.53
CA LEU A 125 -12.98 11.89 -13.20
C LEU A 125 -14.49 11.67 -13.09
N GLY A 126 -14.91 11.03 -12.00
CA GLY A 126 -16.32 10.76 -11.70
C GLY A 126 -16.91 9.53 -12.39
N THR A 127 -16.16 8.84 -13.26
CA THR A 127 -16.61 7.59 -13.92
C THR A 127 -16.30 6.33 -13.14
N GLY A 128 -15.23 6.36 -12.33
CA GLY A 128 -14.83 5.27 -11.45
C GLY A 128 -15.21 5.49 -9.99
N ALA A 129 -15.32 4.41 -9.24
CA ALA A 129 -15.55 4.43 -7.80
C ALA A 129 -14.91 3.23 -7.11
N MET A 130 -14.78 3.32 -5.78
CA MET A 130 -14.42 2.21 -4.89
C MET A 130 -15.34 2.17 -3.69
N ALA A 131 -15.56 0.97 -3.14
CA ALA A 131 -16.34 0.79 -1.92
C ALA A 131 -15.74 -0.30 -1.03
N ALA A 132 -15.78 -0.08 0.28
CA ALA A 132 -15.42 -1.08 1.27
C ALA A 132 -16.65 -1.93 1.64
N VAL A 133 -16.49 -3.26 1.60
CA VAL A 133 -17.48 -4.25 1.99
C VAL A 133 -17.00 -5.00 3.23
N LEU A 134 -17.84 -5.07 4.26
CA LEU A 134 -17.54 -5.73 5.53
C LEU A 134 -18.59 -6.79 5.85
N GLY A 135 -18.11 -7.92 6.37
CA GLY A 135 -18.96 -8.98 6.92
C GLY A 135 -19.55 -9.94 5.89
N LEU A 136 -19.08 -9.90 4.65
CA LEU A 136 -19.40 -10.87 3.60
C LEU A 136 -18.11 -11.57 3.18
N ASP A 137 -18.19 -12.86 2.84
CA ASP A 137 -17.04 -13.62 2.35
C ASP A 137 -16.67 -13.24 0.91
N ASN A 138 -15.48 -13.63 0.49
CA ASN A 138 -14.96 -13.29 -0.84
C ASN A 138 -15.81 -13.90 -1.97
N ALA A 139 -16.36 -15.10 -1.79
CA ALA A 139 -17.20 -15.75 -2.79
C ALA A 139 -18.50 -14.97 -3.02
N GLY A 140 -19.15 -14.52 -1.94
CA GLY A 140 -20.33 -13.67 -1.98
C GLY A 140 -20.06 -12.31 -2.63
N ILE A 141 -18.87 -11.71 -2.38
CA ILE A 141 -18.46 -10.44 -3.00
C ILE A 141 -18.22 -10.62 -4.50
N VAL A 142 -17.50 -11.68 -4.91
CA VAL A 142 -17.26 -12.00 -6.33
C VAL A 142 -18.61 -12.20 -7.07
N ALA A 143 -19.53 -12.95 -6.48
CA ALA A 143 -20.87 -13.16 -7.04
C ALA A 143 -21.67 -11.85 -7.15
N ALA A 144 -21.61 -10.98 -6.14
CA ALA A 144 -22.26 -9.67 -6.16
C ALA A 144 -21.70 -8.77 -7.26
N CYS A 145 -20.37 -8.75 -7.42
CA CYS A 145 -19.70 -7.99 -8.50
C CYS A 145 -20.13 -8.51 -9.88
N ALA A 146 -20.14 -9.83 -10.08
CA ALA A 146 -20.53 -10.43 -11.35
C ALA A 146 -21.99 -10.09 -11.74
N GLU A 147 -22.92 -10.14 -10.78
CA GLU A 147 -24.32 -9.74 -11.00
C GLU A 147 -24.47 -8.25 -11.28
N ALA A 148 -23.70 -7.41 -10.60
CA ALA A 148 -23.79 -5.97 -10.71
C ALA A 148 -23.11 -5.40 -11.95
N ALA A 149 -22.23 -6.15 -12.61
CA ALA A 149 -21.45 -5.69 -13.76
C ALA A 149 -22.31 -5.20 -14.92
N GLN A 150 -23.29 -6.01 -15.37
CA GLN A 150 -24.27 -5.61 -16.40
C GLN A 150 -23.65 -4.93 -17.64
N GLY A 151 -22.50 -5.43 -18.09
CA GLY A 151 -21.73 -4.85 -19.19
C GLY A 151 -20.70 -3.78 -18.78
N GLU A 152 -20.68 -3.37 -17.53
CA GLU A 152 -19.66 -2.51 -16.93
C GLU A 152 -18.65 -3.35 -16.12
N ILE A 153 -17.59 -2.72 -15.62
CA ILE A 153 -16.58 -3.37 -14.78
C ILE A 153 -16.86 -3.01 -13.32
N VAL A 154 -16.91 -4.04 -12.46
CA VAL A 154 -16.78 -3.94 -11.00
C VAL A 154 -16.12 -5.23 -10.49
N GLU A 155 -15.04 -5.08 -9.72
CA GLU A 155 -14.16 -6.17 -9.33
C GLU A 155 -13.76 -6.03 -7.85
N PRO A 156 -13.56 -7.14 -7.11
CA PRO A 156 -12.88 -7.09 -5.83
C PRO A 156 -11.40 -6.79 -6.06
N VAL A 157 -10.89 -5.74 -5.40
CA VAL A 157 -9.55 -5.19 -5.68
C VAL A 157 -8.59 -5.18 -4.47
N ASN A 158 -9.10 -5.24 -3.23
CA ASN A 158 -8.26 -5.35 -2.05
C ASN A 158 -8.86 -6.36 -1.08
N PHE A 159 -8.22 -7.51 -0.94
CA PHE A 159 -8.58 -8.52 0.06
C PHE A 159 -7.84 -8.21 1.37
N ASN A 160 -8.38 -7.26 2.15
CA ASN A 160 -7.66 -6.63 3.28
C ASN A 160 -7.65 -7.48 4.55
N ALA A 161 -8.74 -8.19 4.83
CA ALA A 161 -8.85 -9.14 5.94
C ALA A 161 -10.02 -10.09 5.68
N ASN A 162 -10.11 -11.18 6.44
CA ASN A 162 -11.27 -12.05 6.40
C ASN A 162 -12.54 -11.26 6.68
N GLY A 163 -13.48 -11.23 5.71
CA GLY A 163 -14.68 -10.43 5.75
C GLY A 163 -14.47 -8.91 5.59
N GLN A 164 -13.37 -8.47 4.98
CA GLN A 164 -13.14 -7.07 4.62
C GLN A 164 -12.46 -6.98 3.24
N THR A 165 -13.24 -6.60 2.24
CA THR A 165 -12.76 -6.49 0.86
C THR A 165 -13.19 -5.14 0.27
N VAL A 166 -12.34 -4.55 -0.57
CA VAL A 166 -12.67 -3.36 -1.35
C VAL A 166 -13.02 -3.80 -2.76
N ILE A 167 -14.08 -3.22 -3.32
CA ILE A 167 -14.49 -3.36 -4.71
C ILE A 167 -14.24 -2.06 -5.46
N ALA A 168 -13.95 -2.15 -6.76
CA ALA A 168 -13.70 -0.99 -7.61
C ALA A 168 -14.19 -1.25 -9.04
N GLY A 169 -14.51 -0.18 -9.75
CA GLY A 169 -14.98 -0.26 -11.13
C GLY A 169 -15.70 1.00 -11.58
N HIS A 170 -16.57 0.89 -12.58
CA HIS A 170 -17.46 1.97 -12.98
C HIS A 170 -18.41 2.33 -11.85
N LYS A 171 -18.65 3.63 -11.65
CA LYS A 171 -19.42 4.14 -10.52
C LYS A 171 -20.79 3.46 -10.39
N GLY A 172 -21.55 3.37 -11.46
CA GLY A 172 -22.88 2.74 -11.45
C GLY A 172 -22.81 1.25 -11.09
N ALA A 173 -21.81 0.52 -11.59
CA ALA A 173 -21.62 -0.89 -11.24
C ALA A 173 -21.20 -1.08 -9.77
N VAL A 174 -20.35 -0.20 -9.23
CA VAL A 174 -19.97 -0.22 -7.81
C VAL A 174 -21.17 0.04 -6.92
N GLU A 175 -22.05 1.00 -7.27
CA GLU A 175 -23.29 1.28 -6.53
C GLU A 175 -24.21 0.05 -6.51
N ARG A 176 -24.46 -0.58 -7.65
CA ARG A 176 -25.23 -1.84 -7.75
C ARG A 176 -24.59 -2.98 -6.94
N ALA A 177 -23.25 -3.11 -7.00
CA ALA A 177 -22.53 -4.13 -6.27
C ALA A 177 -22.60 -3.92 -4.75
N MET A 178 -22.60 -2.68 -4.27
CA MET A 178 -22.83 -2.38 -2.85
C MET A 178 -24.20 -2.88 -2.39
N ASP A 179 -25.26 -2.66 -3.18
CA ASP A 179 -26.60 -3.12 -2.85
C ASP A 179 -26.72 -4.65 -2.94
N ALA A 180 -26.12 -5.26 -3.97
CA ALA A 180 -26.04 -6.72 -4.08
C ALA A 180 -25.27 -7.37 -2.93
N CYS A 181 -24.18 -6.75 -2.44
CA CYS A 181 -23.47 -7.21 -1.24
C CYS A 181 -24.33 -7.13 0.01
N LYS A 182 -25.08 -6.03 0.21
CA LYS A 182 -26.01 -5.89 1.34
C LYS A 182 -27.12 -6.94 1.29
N ALA A 183 -27.71 -7.18 0.11
CA ALA A 183 -28.72 -8.20 -0.09
C ALA A 183 -28.21 -9.62 0.23
N ARG A 184 -26.91 -9.87 0.09
CA ARG A 184 -26.21 -11.11 0.46
C ARG A 184 -25.75 -11.17 1.92
N GLY A 185 -26.09 -10.17 2.73
CA GLY A 185 -25.79 -10.16 4.16
C GLY A 185 -24.50 -9.44 4.56
N ALA A 186 -23.90 -8.62 3.68
CA ALA A 186 -22.81 -7.73 4.10
C ALA A 186 -23.29 -6.80 5.22
N LYS A 187 -22.51 -6.72 6.30
CA LYS A 187 -22.82 -5.85 7.45
C LYS A 187 -22.69 -4.36 7.08
N MET A 188 -21.80 -4.04 6.15
CA MET A 188 -21.58 -2.71 5.62
C MET A 188 -21.06 -2.77 4.18
N ALA A 189 -21.57 -1.88 3.33
CA ALA A 189 -20.98 -1.53 2.06
C ALA A 189 -20.98 0.00 1.96
N LYS A 190 -19.78 0.62 1.89
CA LYS A 190 -19.62 2.07 1.97
C LYS A 190 -18.67 2.57 0.89
N ALA A 191 -19.10 3.57 0.13
CA ALA A 191 -18.25 4.24 -0.85
C ALA A 191 -17.02 4.89 -0.17
N LEU A 192 -15.88 4.81 -0.83
CA LEU A 192 -14.62 5.42 -0.39
C LEU A 192 -14.41 6.76 -1.11
N PRO A 193 -13.85 7.76 -0.42
CA PRO A 193 -13.57 9.08 -1.00
C PRO A 193 -12.27 9.02 -1.85
N VAL A 194 -12.33 8.29 -2.96
CA VAL A 194 -11.19 8.12 -3.88
C VAL A 194 -11.56 8.60 -5.28
N SER A 195 -10.56 9.00 -6.06
CA SER A 195 -10.71 9.65 -7.35
C SER A 195 -10.64 8.69 -8.54
N ALA A 196 -10.24 7.44 -8.34
CA ALA A 196 -10.10 6.45 -9.40
C ALA A 196 -10.37 5.02 -8.88
N PRO A 197 -10.76 4.06 -9.75
CA PRO A 197 -11.03 2.67 -9.39
C PRO A 197 -9.74 1.85 -9.31
N PHE A 198 -8.86 2.19 -8.34
CA PHE A 198 -7.54 1.59 -8.21
C PHE A 198 -7.60 0.06 -8.16
N HIS A 199 -6.60 -0.59 -8.76
CA HIS A 199 -6.43 -2.04 -8.83
C HIS A 199 -7.49 -2.80 -9.64
N SER A 200 -8.46 -2.12 -10.27
CA SER A 200 -9.37 -2.74 -11.22
C SER A 200 -8.74 -2.80 -12.62
N SER A 201 -9.31 -3.63 -13.49
CA SER A 201 -8.89 -3.73 -14.90
C SER A 201 -9.01 -2.41 -15.68
N LEU A 202 -9.81 -1.45 -15.20
CA LEU A 202 -9.89 -0.09 -15.73
C LEU A 202 -8.56 0.70 -15.62
N ILE A 203 -7.68 0.30 -14.70
CA ILE A 203 -6.37 0.96 -14.50
C ILE A 203 -5.30 0.42 -15.45
N ARG A 204 -5.60 -0.55 -16.31
CA ARG A 204 -4.65 -1.10 -17.30
C ARG A 204 -3.89 -0.04 -18.11
N PRO A 205 -4.49 1.07 -18.57
CA PRO A 205 -3.74 2.12 -19.27
C PRO A 205 -2.60 2.76 -18.46
N ALA A 206 -2.71 2.76 -17.14
CA ALA A 206 -1.62 3.23 -16.27
C ALA A 206 -0.43 2.27 -16.27
N ALA A 207 -0.68 0.97 -16.46
CA ALA A 207 0.36 -0.06 -16.45
C ALA A 207 1.37 0.14 -17.59
N ASP A 208 0.94 0.59 -18.77
CA ASP A 208 1.83 0.84 -19.90
C ASP A 208 2.81 1.99 -19.61
N LYS A 209 2.32 3.09 -18.99
CA LYS A 209 3.16 4.21 -18.56
C LYS A 209 4.15 3.78 -17.49
N LEU A 210 3.70 2.96 -16.55
CA LEU A 210 4.53 2.43 -15.46
C LEU A 210 5.59 1.48 -16.02
N ALA A 211 5.24 0.59 -16.97
CA ALA A 211 6.17 -0.32 -17.62
C ALA A 211 7.29 0.43 -18.35
N ALA A 212 6.93 1.48 -19.11
CA ALA A 212 7.90 2.32 -19.80
C ALA A 212 8.89 2.95 -18.81
N ARG A 213 8.40 3.51 -17.70
CA ARG A 213 9.27 4.11 -16.69
C ARG A 213 10.15 3.09 -15.97
N LEU A 214 9.59 1.92 -15.60
CA LEU A 214 10.34 0.83 -14.98
C LEU A 214 11.44 0.27 -15.90
N ALA A 215 11.25 0.30 -17.22
CA ALA A 215 12.26 -0.14 -18.17
C ALA A 215 13.53 0.73 -18.11
N GLU A 216 13.40 2.01 -17.82
CA GLU A 216 14.51 2.96 -17.70
C GLU A 216 15.30 2.81 -16.39
N LEU A 217 14.71 2.19 -15.36
CA LEU A 217 15.33 2.06 -14.04
C LEU A 217 16.17 0.78 -13.95
N THR A 218 17.28 0.86 -13.23
CA THR A 218 18.07 -0.31 -12.84
C THR A 218 17.62 -0.78 -11.46
N LEU A 219 16.96 -1.94 -11.40
CA LEU A 219 16.60 -2.58 -10.14
C LEU A 219 17.68 -3.58 -9.72
N GLN A 220 17.86 -3.72 -8.41
CA GLN A 220 18.76 -4.71 -7.81
C GLN A 220 18.00 -5.92 -7.28
N ALA A 221 18.69 -7.02 -7.07
CA ALA A 221 18.12 -8.14 -6.31
C ALA A 221 17.88 -7.72 -4.85
N PRO A 222 16.76 -8.15 -4.23
CA PRO A 222 16.42 -7.74 -2.87
C PRO A 222 17.42 -8.30 -1.85
N LYS A 223 17.83 -7.47 -0.89
CA LYS A 223 18.65 -7.87 0.27
C LYS A 223 17.80 -8.47 1.40
N ILE A 224 16.52 -8.17 1.43
CA ILE A 224 15.50 -8.73 2.31
C ILE A 224 14.40 -9.29 1.42
N PRO A 225 13.91 -10.51 1.62
CA PRO A 225 12.80 -11.06 0.82
C PRO A 225 11.60 -10.12 0.81
N VAL A 226 11.04 -9.85 -0.38
CA VAL A 226 9.85 -9.01 -0.56
C VAL A 226 8.71 -9.86 -1.11
N ILE A 227 7.56 -9.89 -0.42
CA ILE A 227 6.35 -10.53 -0.94
C ILE A 227 5.58 -9.50 -1.76
N ASN A 228 5.37 -9.78 -3.06
CA ASN A 228 4.60 -8.92 -3.95
C ASN A 228 3.08 -9.10 -3.74
N ASN A 229 2.29 -8.06 -4.08
CA ASN A 229 0.83 -8.08 -3.87
C ASN A 229 0.08 -8.96 -4.88
N VAL A 230 0.56 -9.05 -6.12
CA VAL A 230 -0.20 -9.65 -7.22
C VAL A 230 -0.11 -11.17 -7.24
N ASP A 231 1.07 -11.74 -6.98
CA ASP A 231 1.32 -13.19 -7.02
C ASP A 231 1.45 -13.79 -5.61
N VAL A 232 1.62 -12.96 -4.58
CA VAL A 232 2.00 -13.37 -3.22
C VAL A 232 3.30 -14.18 -3.26
N ALA A 233 4.23 -13.79 -4.13
CA ALA A 233 5.50 -14.47 -4.37
C ALA A 233 6.67 -13.62 -3.89
N ILE A 234 7.80 -14.29 -3.60
CA ILE A 234 9.09 -13.64 -3.39
C ILE A 234 9.87 -13.77 -4.69
N GLU A 235 10.20 -12.64 -5.28
CA GLU A 235 10.97 -12.58 -6.51
C GLU A 235 12.34 -11.97 -6.25
N ASN A 236 13.39 -12.62 -6.81
CA ASN A 236 14.76 -12.14 -6.72
C ASN A 236 15.26 -11.56 -8.05
N ASP A 237 14.58 -11.86 -9.15
CA ASP A 237 14.92 -11.38 -10.49
C ASP A 237 14.31 -9.97 -10.70
N PRO A 238 15.15 -8.95 -10.93
CA PRO A 238 14.68 -7.58 -11.20
C PRO A 238 13.69 -7.49 -12.36
N VAL A 239 13.79 -8.34 -13.39
CA VAL A 239 12.85 -8.35 -14.52
C VAL A 239 11.47 -8.80 -14.06
N ARG A 240 11.38 -9.86 -13.26
CA ARG A 240 10.12 -10.35 -12.70
C ARG A 240 9.53 -9.39 -11.68
N ILE A 241 10.37 -8.70 -10.91
CA ILE A 241 9.91 -7.65 -9.98
C ILE A 241 9.24 -6.50 -10.76
N LYS A 242 9.85 -6.05 -11.86
CA LYS A 242 9.24 -5.01 -12.73
C LYS A 242 7.90 -5.47 -13.28
N ASP A 243 7.82 -6.70 -13.79
CA ASP A 243 6.56 -7.29 -14.29
C ASP A 243 5.48 -7.35 -13.21
N ALA A 244 5.83 -7.80 -12.00
CA ALA A 244 4.90 -7.85 -10.87
C ALA A 244 4.37 -6.45 -10.50
N LEU A 245 5.22 -5.41 -10.50
CA LEU A 245 4.81 -4.03 -10.23
C LEU A 245 3.86 -3.48 -11.32
N VAL A 246 4.09 -3.82 -12.59
CA VAL A 246 3.20 -3.43 -13.70
C VAL A 246 1.83 -4.08 -13.53
N ARG A 247 1.80 -5.40 -13.27
CA ARG A 247 0.55 -6.14 -13.05
C ARG A 247 -0.16 -5.72 -11.76
N GLN A 248 0.55 -5.33 -10.71
CA GLN A 248 -0.01 -4.84 -9.45
C GLN A 248 -0.94 -3.63 -9.66
N ALA A 249 -0.67 -2.76 -10.63
CA ALA A 249 -1.43 -1.55 -10.84
C ALA A 249 -2.93 -1.82 -11.13
N TYR A 250 -3.23 -2.93 -11.85
CA TYR A 250 -4.57 -3.28 -12.32
C TYR A 250 -5.04 -4.66 -11.89
N ASN A 251 -4.42 -5.23 -10.85
CA ASN A 251 -4.81 -6.50 -10.23
C ASN A 251 -5.00 -6.34 -8.73
N PRO A 252 -5.72 -7.26 -8.08
CA PRO A 252 -6.02 -7.18 -6.66
C PRO A 252 -4.78 -7.21 -5.76
N VAL A 253 -4.85 -6.44 -4.67
CA VAL A 253 -3.94 -6.57 -3.53
C VAL A 253 -4.41 -7.75 -2.66
N ARG A 254 -3.65 -8.83 -2.65
CA ARG A 254 -3.96 -10.09 -1.95
C ARG A 254 -3.38 -10.05 -0.53
N TRP A 255 -3.84 -9.08 0.28
CA TRP A 255 -3.23 -8.80 1.58
C TRP A 255 -3.40 -9.92 2.60
N VAL A 256 -4.58 -10.55 2.66
CA VAL A 256 -4.81 -11.72 3.54
C VAL A 256 -3.78 -12.81 3.25
N GLU A 257 -3.60 -13.17 1.98
CA GLU A 257 -2.67 -14.21 1.57
C GLU A 257 -1.20 -13.79 1.81
N THR A 258 -0.89 -12.50 1.69
CA THR A 258 0.44 -11.95 2.03
C THR A 258 0.77 -12.20 3.50
N VAL A 259 -0.15 -11.89 4.42
CA VAL A 259 0.04 -12.13 5.86
C VAL A 259 0.07 -13.63 6.18
N GLN A 260 -0.78 -14.43 5.54
CA GLN A 260 -0.76 -15.90 5.69
C GLN A 260 0.57 -16.50 5.22
N LYS A 261 1.13 -15.98 4.13
CA LYS A 261 2.46 -16.40 3.67
C LYS A 261 3.56 -16.06 4.68
N MET A 262 3.51 -14.86 5.29
CA MET A 262 4.42 -14.50 6.37
C MET A 262 4.29 -15.49 7.55
N ALA A 263 3.07 -15.82 7.97
CA ALA A 263 2.81 -16.79 9.02
C ALA A 263 3.41 -18.17 8.66
N ALA A 264 3.22 -18.64 7.42
CA ALA A 264 3.79 -19.91 6.93
C ALA A 264 5.33 -19.89 6.88
N MET A 265 5.96 -18.71 6.80
CA MET A 265 7.41 -18.54 6.91
C MET A 265 7.90 -18.49 8.38
N GLY A 266 7.01 -18.65 9.37
CA GLY A 266 7.35 -18.62 10.79
C GLY A 266 7.37 -17.22 11.41
N VAL A 267 6.82 -16.22 10.71
CA VAL A 267 6.66 -14.88 11.27
C VAL A 267 5.57 -14.89 12.34
N THR A 268 5.90 -14.39 13.51
CA THR A 268 4.98 -14.26 14.65
C THR A 268 4.58 -12.83 14.95
N THR A 269 5.31 -11.86 14.39
CA THR A 269 5.03 -10.43 14.55
C THR A 269 5.14 -9.70 13.21
N VAL A 270 4.10 -8.99 12.84
CA VAL A 270 4.06 -8.10 11.68
C VAL A 270 4.09 -6.67 12.20
N ALA A 271 5.17 -5.95 11.94
CA ALA A 271 5.37 -4.56 12.35
C ALA A 271 5.09 -3.62 11.18
N GLU A 272 4.09 -2.75 11.34
CA GLU A 272 3.77 -1.71 10.36
C GLU A 272 4.76 -0.54 10.51
N CYS A 273 5.60 -0.36 9.49
CA CYS A 273 6.68 0.63 9.46
C CYS A 273 6.20 1.87 8.69
N GLY A 274 5.91 2.94 9.43
CA GLY A 274 5.39 4.19 8.89
C GLY A 274 4.19 4.71 9.66
N PRO A 275 3.61 5.84 9.22
CA PRO A 275 2.49 6.47 9.92
C PRO A 275 1.22 5.62 9.87
N GLY A 276 0.46 5.63 10.95
CA GLY A 276 -0.79 4.89 11.08
C GLY A 276 -0.63 3.51 11.74
N LYS A 277 -1.75 2.76 11.75
CA LYS A 277 -1.84 1.42 12.38
C LYS A 277 -2.86 0.52 11.67
N VAL A 278 -3.08 0.77 10.39
CA VAL A 278 -4.11 0.09 9.61
C VAL A 278 -3.72 -1.37 9.37
N LEU A 279 -2.51 -1.62 8.88
CA LEU A 279 -2.03 -2.97 8.56
C LEU A 279 -1.81 -3.80 9.82
N ALA A 280 -1.26 -3.19 10.88
CA ALA A 280 -1.13 -3.83 12.18
C ALA A 280 -2.50 -4.27 12.74
N GLY A 281 -3.51 -3.42 12.59
CA GLY A 281 -4.89 -3.73 13.00
C GLY A 281 -5.57 -4.84 12.17
N LEU A 282 -5.16 -5.02 10.92
CA LEU A 282 -5.68 -6.08 10.04
C LEU A 282 -5.04 -7.44 10.31
N THR A 283 -3.78 -7.48 10.76
CA THR A 283 -2.94 -8.67 10.85
C THR A 283 -3.63 -9.86 11.51
N LYS A 284 -4.17 -9.68 12.72
CA LYS A 284 -4.83 -10.76 13.47
C LYS A 284 -6.14 -11.28 12.83
N ARG A 285 -6.67 -10.56 11.84
CA ARG A 285 -7.84 -10.98 11.05
C ARG A 285 -7.44 -11.65 9.74
N CYS A 286 -6.15 -11.64 9.40
CA CYS A 286 -5.61 -12.30 8.22
C CYS A 286 -5.09 -13.71 8.53
N ALA A 287 -4.39 -13.87 9.66
CA ALA A 287 -3.81 -15.14 10.08
C ALA A 287 -3.82 -15.27 11.61
N ASP A 288 -4.09 -16.49 12.09
CA ASP A 288 -4.00 -16.82 13.52
C ASP A 288 -2.54 -16.89 13.99
N GLY A 289 -2.30 -16.55 15.25
CA GLY A 289 -0.96 -16.65 15.86
C GLY A 289 0.04 -15.58 15.43
N VAL A 290 -0.38 -14.59 14.65
CA VAL A 290 0.47 -13.47 14.22
C VAL A 290 -0.01 -12.17 14.90
N ALA A 291 0.90 -11.52 15.63
CA ALA A 291 0.64 -10.23 16.24
C ALA A 291 0.93 -9.08 15.27
N GLY A 292 0.10 -8.03 15.33
CA GLY A 292 0.36 -6.77 14.62
C GLY A 292 0.85 -5.70 15.59
N VAL A 293 1.95 -5.02 15.27
CA VAL A 293 2.48 -3.85 15.98
C VAL A 293 2.61 -2.68 15.01
N ALA A 294 2.37 -1.45 15.49
CA ALA A 294 2.56 -0.26 14.69
C ALA A 294 3.79 0.51 15.17
N LEU A 295 4.69 0.85 14.26
CA LEU A 295 5.88 1.70 14.50
C LEU A 295 5.57 3.15 14.07
N ALA A 296 4.43 3.68 14.54
CA ALA A 296 3.86 4.93 14.07
C ALA A 296 4.45 6.19 14.73
N ASP A 297 5.41 6.02 15.64
CA ASP A 297 6.09 7.11 16.33
C ASP A 297 7.46 6.64 16.85
N ALA A 298 8.29 7.59 17.33
CA ALA A 298 9.63 7.30 17.83
C ALA A 298 9.62 6.38 19.06
N ALA A 299 8.66 6.56 19.97
CA ALA A 299 8.54 5.74 21.18
C ALA A 299 8.16 4.30 20.85
N ALA A 300 7.25 4.10 19.87
CA ALA A 300 6.89 2.78 19.38
C ALA A 300 8.09 2.08 18.70
N ILE A 301 8.91 2.80 17.94
CA ILE A 301 10.15 2.26 17.39
C ILE A 301 11.07 1.80 18.53
N GLU A 302 11.36 2.66 19.50
CA GLU A 302 12.24 2.33 20.62
C GLU A 302 11.74 1.14 21.45
N ALA A 303 10.45 1.08 21.74
CA ALA A 303 9.83 -0.02 22.48
C ALA A 303 9.93 -1.38 21.77
N ASN A 304 10.09 -1.38 20.45
CA ASN A 304 10.08 -2.59 19.62
C ASN A 304 11.46 -2.97 19.05
N LEU A 305 12.55 -2.28 19.41
CA LEU A 305 13.92 -2.63 18.94
C LEU A 305 14.35 -4.06 19.29
N GLY A 306 13.70 -4.66 20.29
CA GLY A 306 13.91 -6.05 20.69
C GLY A 306 13.21 -7.12 19.83
N LEU A 307 12.51 -6.76 18.77
CA LEU A 307 11.88 -7.75 17.85
C LEU A 307 12.92 -8.70 17.26
N GLU A 308 12.56 -10.00 17.23
CA GLU A 308 13.41 -11.10 16.77
C GLU A 308 12.70 -11.98 15.76
#